data_808b64d164f28ef4734c103b310ad265
#
_entry.id   808b64d164f28ef4734c103b310ad265
#
_cell.length_a   1.000
_cell.length_b   1.000
_cell.length_c   1.000
_cell.angle_alpha   90.00
_cell.angle_beta   90.00
_cell.angle_gamma   90.00
#
_symmetry.space_group_name_H-M   'P 1'
#
loop_
_entity.id
_entity.type
_entity.pdbx_description
1 polymer ?
#
loop_
_entity_poly.entity_id
_entity_poly.type
_entity_poly.pdbx_seq_one_letter_code
_entity_poly.pdbx_strand_id
1 'polypeptide(L)'
;FTTIACGAISGFHATQSPLMARCMRNERESRSVFYGAMIDSEIIALVWAAIAMAFWGDVAGLNGAIAEYGGQAAVMIDVIANKTLGPALAVFVIFGVVACAITSGDTAFRSARLIVADFMGVEQRTLRKRIYICIPLFALGLLIIFGLPFQTMWSYFAWMNQTLAAVTLWMIVAYLRHRGRAVWVGLIPALVMTYVCASYIFVSPLMLGCLLYTSDAADEA
;
A
#
# COMPACT_ATOMS: atom_id res chain seq x y z
N PHE A 1 -0.05 3.90 12.61
CA PHE A 1 -0.83 2.65 12.43
C PHE A 1 -1.10 2.36 10.95
N THR A 2 -1.55 3.32 10.15
CA THR A 2 -1.83 3.12 8.71
C THR A 2 -0.58 2.71 7.92
N THR A 3 0.57 3.27 8.22
CA THR A 3 1.84 2.99 7.54
C THR A 3 2.36 1.59 7.85
N ILE A 4 2.26 1.17 9.12
CA ILE A 4 2.67 -0.17 9.58
C ILE A 4 1.76 -1.23 8.94
N ALA A 5 0.45 -0.98 8.90
CA ALA A 5 -0.49 -1.89 8.27
C ALA A 5 -0.30 -1.97 6.74
N CYS A 6 0.18 -0.93 6.09
CA CYS A 6 0.49 -0.97 4.66
C CYS A 6 1.72 -1.83 4.34
N GLY A 7 2.72 -1.87 5.23
CA GLY A 7 3.90 -2.72 5.09
C GLY A 7 3.63 -4.17 5.49
N ALA A 8 3.15 -4.40 6.71
CA ALA A 8 3.03 -5.74 7.29
C ALA A 8 1.79 -6.51 6.82
N ILE A 9 0.63 -5.84 6.69
CA ILE A 9 -0.65 -6.46 6.33
C ILE A 9 -1.30 -5.60 5.24
N SER A 10 -0.85 -5.78 4.00
CA SER A 10 -1.30 -4.99 2.86
C SER A 10 -2.31 -5.75 2.00
N GLY A 11 -3.40 -5.09 1.62
CA GLY A 11 -4.32 -5.60 0.61
C GLY A 11 -3.69 -5.79 -0.76
N PHE A 12 -2.60 -5.07 -1.05
CA PHE A 12 -1.81 -5.27 -2.25
C PHE A 12 -1.23 -6.70 -2.32
N HIS A 13 -0.80 -7.26 -1.20
CA HIS A 13 -0.35 -8.65 -1.13
C HIS A 13 -1.48 -9.63 -1.50
N ALA A 14 -2.70 -9.36 -1.07
CA ALA A 14 -3.85 -10.20 -1.41
C ALA A 14 -4.13 -10.26 -2.92
N THR A 15 -3.89 -9.17 -3.65
CA THR A 15 -4.07 -9.13 -5.11
C THR A 15 -2.90 -9.78 -5.87
N GLN A 16 -1.67 -9.70 -5.32
CA GLN A 16 -0.48 -10.23 -5.97
C GLN A 16 -0.20 -11.70 -5.67
N SER A 17 -0.48 -12.15 -4.46
CA SER A 17 -0.19 -13.53 -4.03
C SER A 17 -0.80 -14.61 -4.93
N PRO A 18 -2.05 -14.51 -5.39
CA PRO A 18 -2.63 -15.49 -6.32
C PRO A 18 -1.92 -15.54 -7.67
N LEU A 19 -1.41 -14.39 -8.15
CA LEU A 19 -0.66 -14.32 -9.41
C LEU A 19 0.71 -14.97 -9.26
N MET A 20 1.40 -14.68 -8.16
CA MET A 20 2.69 -15.29 -7.85
C MET A 20 2.57 -16.78 -7.61
N ALA A 21 1.53 -17.24 -6.92
CA ALA A 21 1.28 -18.66 -6.70
C ALA A 21 1.14 -19.46 -8.01
N ARG A 22 0.52 -18.87 -9.03
CA ARG A 22 0.39 -19.46 -10.38
C ARG A 22 1.70 -19.52 -11.15
N CYS A 23 2.68 -18.68 -10.79
CA CYS A 23 3.99 -18.60 -11.47
C CYS A 23 5.06 -19.46 -10.79
N MET A 24 4.81 -19.96 -9.58
CA MET A 24 5.77 -20.79 -8.86
C MET A 24 5.95 -22.16 -9.53
N ARG A 25 7.21 -22.61 -9.61
CA ARG A 25 7.55 -23.93 -10.13
C ARG A 25 7.43 -25.04 -9.09
N ASN A 26 7.66 -24.71 -7.82
CA ASN A 26 7.68 -25.68 -6.72
C ASN A 26 7.10 -25.06 -5.45
N GLU A 27 6.25 -25.80 -4.76
CA GLU A 27 5.66 -25.35 -3.47
C GLU A 27 6.70 -25.14 -2.36
N ARG A 28 7.87 -25.79 -2.44
CA ARG A 28 8.97 -25.59 -1.48
C ARG A 28 9.52 -24.16 -1.48
N GLU A 29 9.37 -23.45 -2.60
CA GLU A 29 9.82 -22.06 -2.75
C GLU A 29 8.82 -21.06 -2.12
N SER A 30 7.60 -21.49 -1.74
CA SER A 30 6.55 -20.64 -1.19
C SER A 30 7.03 -19.80 -0.02
N ARG A 31 7.79 -20.40 0.90
CA ARG A 31 8.31 -19.68 2.06
C ARG A 31 9.27 -18.56 1.68
N SER A 32 10.17 -18.81 0.74
CA SER A 32 11.12 -17.81 0.27
C SER A 32 10.42 -16.71 -0.54
N VAL A 33 9.50 -17.10 -1.43
CA VAL A 33 8.81 -16.16 -2.32
C VAL A 33 7.84 -15.26 -1.56
N PHE A 34 7.03 -15.79 -0.65
CA PHE A 34 6.02 -14.98 0.04
C PHE A 34 6.56 -14.36 1.33
N TYR A 35 7.13 -15.17 2.21
CA TYR A 35 7.60 -14.69 3.50
C TYR A 35 8.98 -14.00 3.40
N GLY A 36 9.91 -14.55 2.63
CA GLY A 36 11.22 -13.94 2.43
C GLY A 36 11.13 -12.57 1.77
N ALA A 37 10.38 -12.45 0.68
CA ALA A 37 10.20 -11.16 -0.01
C ALA A 37 9.54 -10.09 0.88
N MET A 38 8.64 -10.48 1.79
CA MET A 38 8.06 -9.54 2.76
C MET A 38 9.09 -9.04 3.76
N ILE A 39 9.91 -9.93 4.33
CA ILE A 39 10.98 -9.52 5.25
C ILE A 39 11.96 -8.57 4.57
N ASP A 40 12.39 -8.88 3.35
CA ASP A 40 13.31 -8.01 2.60
C ASP A 40 12.69 -6.62 2.38
N SER A 41 11.43 -6.56 2.01
CA SER A 41 10.68 -5.32 1.83
C SER A 41 10.61 -4.49 3.12
N GLU A 42 10.32 -5.13 4.25
CA GLU A 42 10.24 -4.47 5.56
C GLU A 42 11.60 -3.94 6.03
N ILE A 43 12.67 -4.69 5.82
CA ILE A 43 14.04 -4.25 6.16
C ILE A 43 14.39 -2.99 5.36
N ILE A 44 14.10 -2.97 4.06
CA ILE A 44 14.35 -1.79 3.22
C ILE A 44 13.51 -0.60 3.69
N ALA A 45 12.25 -0.81 4.05
CA ALA A 45 11.38 0.25 4.57
C ALA A 45 11.91 0.82 5.89
N LEU A 46 12.40 -0.04 6.80
CA LEU A 46 13.01 0.39 8.06
C LEU A 46 14.30 1.20 7.83
N VAL A 47 15.12 0.80 6.87
CA VAL A 47 16.34 1.55 6.50
C VAL A 47 15.96 2.95 6.02
N TRP A 48 14.96 3.09 5.14
CA TRP A 48 14.47 4.39 4.69
C TRP A 48 13.93 5.25 5.83
N ALA A 49 13.15 4.67 6.75
CA ALA A 49 12.65 5.38 7.92
C ALA A 49 13.79 5.86 8.83
N ALA A 50 14.78 5.01 9.07
CA ALA A 50 15.95 5.36 9.87
C ALA A 50 16.77 6.49 9.24
N ILE A 51 17.00 6.44 7.93
CA ILE A 51 17.71 7.50 7.18
C ILE A 51 16.94 8.82 7.29
N ALA A 52 15.63 8.81 7.10
CA ALA A 52 14.81 10.01 7.19
C ALA A 52 14.86 10.63 8.60
N MET A 53 14.70 9.83 9.64
CA MET A 53 14.79 10.32 11.01
C MET A 53 16.19 10.82 11.36
N ALA A 54 17.24 10.13 10.95
CA ALA A 54 18.61 10.54 11.20
C ALA A 54 18.98 11.84 10.47
N PHE A 55 18.44 12.08 9.29
CA PHE A 55 18.71 13.26 8.48
C PHE A 55 18.10 14.54 9.10
N TRP A 56 16.88 14.48 9.62
CA TRP A 56 16.20 15.60 10.28
C TRP A 56 16.37 15.64 11.80
N GLY A 57 17.14 14.70 12.35
CA GLY A 57 17.56 14.67 13.75
C GLY A 57 16.56 13.98 14.68
N ASP A 58 15.26 14.21 14.51
CA ASP A 58 14.20 13.60 15.31
C ASP A 58 12.86 13.54 14.57
N VAL A 59 11.84 13.00 15.25
CA VAL A 59 10.47 12.90 14.70
C VAL A 59 9.84 14.27 14.50
N ALA A 60 10.15 15.26 15.36
CA ALA A 60 9.62 16.61 15.24
C ALA A 60 10.19 17.32 14.01
N GLY A 61 11.51 17.21 13.78
CA GLY A 61 12.17 17.73 12.57
C GLY A 61 11.66 17.07 11.30
N LEU A 62 11.43 15.75 11.32
CA LEU A 62 10.82 15.04 10.18
C LEU A 62 9.40 15.53 9.90
N ASN A 63 8.58 15.72 10.93
CA ASN A 63 7.22 16.24 10.77
C ASN A 63 7.21 17.68 10.23
N GLY A 64 8.14 18.52 10.68
CA GLY A 64 8.35 19.85 10.13
C GLY A 64 8.70 19.82 8.64
N ALA A 65 9.61 18.95 8.24
CA ALA A 65 9.97 18.75 6.83
C ALA A 65 8.79 18.22 5.99
N ILE A 66 8.00 17.28 6.53
CA ILE A 66 6.79 16.78 5.86
C ILE A 66 5.82 17.94 5.57
N ALA A 67 5.61 18.83 6.54
CA ALA A 67 4.76 20.00 6.37
C ALA A 67 5.34 20.98 5.34
N GLU A 68 6.66 21.26 5.39
CA GLU A 68 7.36 22.16 4.48
C GLU A 68 7.31 21.68 3.01
N TYR A 69 7.53 20.39 2.79
CA TYR A 69 7.53 19.79 1.44
C TYR A 69 6.14 19.28 1.01
N GLY A 70 5.07 19.64 1.72
CA GLY A 70 3.70 19.28 1.38
C GLY A 70 3.42 17.77 1.36
N GLY A 71 4.15 16.99 2.17
CA GLY A 71 4.01 15.54 2.25
C GLY A 71 4.53 14.76 1.03
N GLN A 72 5.28 15.40 0.14
CA GLN A 72 5.81 14.78 -1.07
C GLN A 72 7.08 13.97 -0.77
N ALA A 73 6.94 12.68 -0.56
CA ALA A 73 8.04 11.77 -0.24
C ALA A 73 9.16 11.79 -1.31
N ALA A 74 8.82 11.94 -2.58
CA ALA A 74 9.81 12.01 -3.66
C ALA A 74 10.76 13.22 -3.53
N VAL A 75 10.23 14.37 -3.14
CA VAL A 75 11.04 15.59 -2.90
C VAL A 75 11.94 15.41 -1.68
N MET A 76 11.42 14.82 -0.62
CA MET A 76 12.19 14.53 0.59
C MET A 76 13.36 13.56 0.31
N ILE A 77 13.13 12.53 -0.49
CA ILE A 77 14.17 11.58 -0.92
C ILE A 77 15.24 12.31 -1.75
N ASP A 78 14.84 13.18 -2.66
CA ASP A 78 15.76 13.96 -3.46
C ASP A 78 16.67 14.86 -2.59
N VAL A 79 16.10 15.57 -1.62
CA VAL A 79 16.83 16.39 -0.65
C VAL A 79 17.82 15.57 0.16
N ILE A 80 17.39 14.43 0.70
CA ILE A 80 18.27 13.53 1.46
C ILE A 80 19.41 13.01 0.59
N ALA A 81 19.11 12.52 -0.60
CA ALA A 81 20.08 11.93 -1.51
C ALA A 81 21.14 12.96 -1.94
N ASN A 82 20.71 14.15 -2.34
CA ASN A 82 21.63 15.22 -2.77
C ASN A 82 22.53 15.72 -1.64
N LYS A 83 21.99 15.90 -0.42
CA LYS A 83 22.77 16.38 0.71
C LYS A 83 23.69 15.32 1.31
N THR A 84 23.30 14.06 1.28
CA THR A 84 24.07 12.97 1.91
C THR A 84 25.09 12.35 0.97
N LEU A 85 24.71 12.12 -0.29
CA LEU A 85 25.52 11.39 -1.26
C LEU A 85 26.14 12.30 -2.33
N GLY A 86 25.66 13.55 -2.41
CA GLY A 86 26.00 14.45 -3.49
C GLY A 86 25.25 14.19 -4.79
N PRO A 87 25.25 15.18 -5.73
CA PRO A 87 24.36 15.15 -6.91
C PRO A 87 24.64 13.98 -7.86
N ALA A 88 25.89 13.52 -7.97
CA ALA A 88 26.23 12.42 -8.86
C ALA A 88 25.63 11.06 -8.42
N LEU A 89 25.63 10.76 -7.12
CA LEU A 89 25.09 9.52 -6.59
C LEU A 89 23.57 9.62 -6.34
N ALA A 90 23.07 10.83 -6.07
CA ALA A 90 21.63 11.07 -5.92
C ALA A 90 20.83 10.65 -7.15
N VAL A 91 21.37 10.80 -8.36
CA VAL A 91 20.73 10.35 -9.61
C VAL A 91 20.42 8.87 -9.59
N PHE A 92 21.31 8.02 -9.06
CA PHE A 92 21.06 6.57 -8.97
C PHE A 92 19.97 6.24 -7.98
N VAL A 93 19.91 6.96 -6.84
CA VAL A 93 18.84 6.78 -5.85
C VAL A 93 17.49 7.14 -6.45
N ILE A 94 17.40 8.30 -7.09
CA ILE A 94 16.17 8.78 -7.75
C ILE A 94 15.73 7.80 -8.84
N PHE A 95 16.68 7.35 -9.67
CA PHE A 95 16.40 6.36 -10.71
C PHE A 95 15.85 5.05 -10.12
N GLY A 96 16.43 4.57 -9.01
CA GLY A 96 15.94 3.39 -8.28
C GLY A 96 14.50 3.55 -7.77
N VAL A 97 14.19 4.71 -7.18
CA VAL A 97 12.84 5.02 -6.68
C VAL A 97 11.83 5.09 -7.84
N VAL A 98 12.19 5.74 -8.94
CA VAL A 98 11.34 5.83 -10.14
C VAL A 98 11.12 4.44 -10.76
N ALA A 99 12.16 3.64 -10.89
CA ALA A 99 12.05 2.27 -11.39
C ALA A 99 11.14 1.40 -10.51
N CYS A 100 11.26 1.53 -9.18
CA CYS A 100 10.38 0.85 -8.22
C CYS A 100 8.90 1.25 -8.41
N ALA A 101 8.62 2.54 -8.57
CA ALA A 101 7.26 3.03 -8.80
C ALA A 101 6.68 2.50 -10.12
N ILE A 102 7.47 2.47 -11.20
CA ILE A 102 7.06 1.96 -12.51
C ILE A 102 6.74 0.46 -12.43
N THR A 103 7.61 -0.34 -11.81
CA THR A 103 7.40 -1.79 -11.69
C THR A 103 6.18 -2.12 -10.83
N SER A 104 5.96 -1.39 -9.73
CA SER A 104 4.78 -1.53 -8.89
C SER A 104 3.51 -1.15 -9.63
N GLY A 105 3.54 -0.06 -10.40
CA GLY A 105 2.44 0.38 -11.25
C GLY A 105 2.07 -0.65 -12.32
N ASP A 106 3.06 -1.20 -13.04
CA ASP A 106 2.83 -2.27 -14.04
C ASP A 106 2.12 -3.48 -13.39
N THR A 107 2.59 -3.88 -12.22
CA THR A 107 2.03 -5.03 -11.50
C THR A 107 0.60 -4.76 -11.03
N ALA A 108 0.31 -3.55 -10.52
CA ALA A 108 -1.02 -3.14 -10.08
C ALA A 108 -2.01 -3.09 -11.25
N PHE A 109 -1.65 -2.47 -12.38
CA PHE A 109 -2.49 -2.43 -13.58
C PHE A 109 -2.70 -3.80 -14.21
N ARG A 110 -1.69 -4.68 -14.14
CA ARG A 110 -1.82 -6.08 -14.58
C ARG A 110 -2.87 -6.83 -13.75
N SER A 111 -2.82 -6.68 -12.43
CA SER A 111 -3.80 -7.28 -11.53
C SER A 111 -5.20 -6.74 -11.78
N ALA A 112 -5.37 -5.43 -11.86
CA ALA A 112 -6.64 -4.79 -12.15
C ALA A 112 -7.23 -5.28 -13.50
N ARG A 113 -6.40 -5.34 -14.54
CA ARG A 113 -6.82 -5.89 -15.84
C ARG A 113 -7.31 -7.33 -15.75
N LEU A 114 -6.59 -8.18 -15.02
CA LEU A 114 -6.96 -9.60 -14.87
C LEU A 114 -8.26 -9.76 -14.09
N ILE A 115 -8.43 -8.99 -13.01
CA ILE A 115 -9.67 -8.99 -12.22
C ILE A 115 -10.86 -8.55 -13.08
N VAL A 116 -10.73 -7.46 -13.83
CA VAL A 116 -11.79 -6.98 -14.73
C VAL A 116 -12.08 -8.00 -15.83
N ALA A 117 -11.05 -8.61 -16.42
CA ALA A 117 -11.20 -9.63 -17.44
C ALA A 117 -11.92 -10.87 -16.92
N ASP A 118 -11.58 -11.34 -15.72
CA ASP A 118 -12.23 -12.48 -15.07
C ASP A 118 -13.70 -12.14 -14.76
N PHE A 119 -13.98 -10.94 -14.27
CA PHE A 119 -15.35 -10.48 -14.01
C PHE A 119 -16.21 -10.38 -15.27
N MET A 120 -15.61 -9.91 -16.39
CA MET A 120 -16.29 -9.79 -17.70
C MET A 120 -16.30 -11.10 -18.49
N GLY A 121 -15.66 -12.16 -18.03
CA GLY A 121 -15.52 -13.43 -18.74
C GLY A 121 -14.71 -13.32 -20.04
N VAL A 122 -13.80 -12.36 -20.16
CA VAL A 122 -13.03 -12.08 -21.37
C VAL A 122 -11.68 -12.81 -21.33
N GLU A 123 -11.47 -13.73 -22.27
CA GLU A 123 -10.17 -14.39 -22.43
C GLU A 123 -9.08 -13.41 -22.85
N GLN A 124 -7.95 -13.43 -22.09
CA GLN A 124 -6.81 -12.52 -22.27
C GLN A 124 -5.71 -13.06 -23.21
N ARG A 125 -6.02 -14.00 -24.09
CA ARG A 125 -5.02 -14.61 -25.00
C ARG A 125 -4.54 -13.64 -26.10
N THR A 126 -5.43 -12.82 -26.64
CA THR A 126 -5.13 -11.91 -27.73
C THR A 126 -4.73 -10.51 -27.24
N LEU A 127 -3.72 -9.91 -27.87
CA LEU A 127 -3.23 -8.57 -27.53
C LEU A 127 -4.36 -7.51 -27.64
N ARG A 128 -5.20 -7.61 -28.66
CA ARG A 128 -6.35 -6.69 -28.85
C ARG A 128 -7.31 -6.68 -27.68
N LYS A 129 -7.64 -7.85 -27.11
CA LYS A 129 -8.53 -7.97 -25.95
C LYS A 129 -7.88 -7.39 -24.68
N ARG A 130 -6.55 -7.52 -24.53
CA ARG A 130 -5.80 -6.90 -23.43
C ARG A 130 -5.83 -5.39 -23.52
N ILE A 131 -5.56 -4.82 -24.69
CA ILE A 131 -5.56 -3.37 -24.92
C ILE A 131 -6.96 -2.79 -24.68
N TYR A 132 -8.02 -3.48 -25.09
CA TYR A 132 -9.41 -3.03 -24.88
C TYR A 132 -9.77 -2.82 -23.40
N ILE A 133 -9.24 -3.65 -22.49
CA ILE A 133 -9.44 -3.49 -21.04
C ILE A 133 -8.42 -2.51 -20.45
N CYS A 134 -7.18 -2.47 -20.96
CA CYS A 134 -6.15 -1.57 -20.46
C CYS A 134 -6.48 -0.09 -20.70
N ILE A 135 -6.98 0.27 -21.90
CA ILE A 135 -7.25 1.67 -22.24
C ILE A 135 -8.19 2.36 -21.23
N PRO A 136 -9.40 1.82 -20.93
CA PRO A 136 -10.27 2.45 -19.95
C PRO A 136 -9.69 2.47 -18.53
N LEU A 137 -8.91 1.45 -18.13
CA LEU A 137 -8.24 1.42 -16.84
C LEU A 137 -7.18 2.51 -16.72
N PHE A 138 -6.36 2.69 -17.76
CA PHE A 138 -5.37 3.78 -17.80
C PHE A 138 -6.03 5.15 -17.86
N ALA A 139 -7.08 5.31 -18.65
CA ALA A 139 -7.84 6.56 -18.75
C ALA A 139 -8.45 6.92 -17.39
N LEU A 140 -9.04 5.96 -16.67
CA LEU A 140 -9.55 6.16 -15.31
C LEU A 140 -8.44 6.54 -14.35
N GLY A 141 -7.29 5.86 -14.40
CA GLY A 141 -6.12 6.18 -13.57
C GLY A 141 -5.62 7.60 -13.78
N LEU A 142 -5.49 8.03 -15.04
CA LEU A 142 -5.09 9.40 -15.38
C LEU A 142 -6.12 10.42 -14.90
N LEU A 143 -7.40 10.15 -15.06
CA LEU A 143 -8.47 11.02 -14.59
C LEU A 143 -8.43 11.21 -13.08
N ILE A 144 -8.17 10.14 -12.31
CA ILE A 144 -8.00 10.20 -10.87
C ILE A 144 -6.77 11.04 -10.49
N ILE A 145 -5.63 10.82 -11.15
CA ILE A 145 -4.36 11.52 -10.86
C ILE A 145 -4.48 13.02 -11.12
N PHE A 146 -5.14 13.43 -12.20
CA PHE A 146 -5.30 14.83 -12.54
C PHE A 146 -6.50 15.50 -11.85
N GLY A 147 -7.50 14.71 -11.44
CA GLY A 147 -8.74 15.23 -10.85
C GLY A 147 -8.74 15.38 -9.33
N LEU A 148 -7.86 14.68 -8.62
CA LEU A 148 -7.84 14.68 -7.16
C LEU A 148 -6.49 15.14 -6.59
N PRO A 149 -6.49 15.90 -5.46
CA PRO A 149 -5.27 16.21 -4.72
C PRO A 149 -4.57 14.93 -4.25
N PHE A 150 -3.24 14.90 -4.36
CA PHE A 150 -2.43 13.74 -3.99
C PHE A 150 -2.72 13.24 -2.57
N GLN A 151 -2.83 14.15 -1.60
CA GLN A 151 -3.06 13.81 -0.19
C GLN A 151 -4.40 13.07 0.03
N THR A 152 -5.45 13.54 -0.65
CA THR A 152 -6.77 12.91 -0.59
C THR A 152 -6.71 11.51 -1.21
N MET A 153 -6.13 11.39 -2.38
CA MET A 153 -5.96 10.11 -3.08
C MET A 153 -5.15 9.11 -2.23
N TRP A 154 -4.06 9.57 -1.61
CA TRP A 154 -3.23 8.75 -0.74
C TRP A 154 -3.98 8.21 0.49
N SER A 155 -4.79 9.04 1.12
CA SER A 155 -5.58 8.67 2.29
C SER A 155 -6.65 7.62 1.96
N TYR A 156 -7.37 7.79 0.86
CA TYR A 156 -8.33 6.79 0.38
C TYR A 156 -7.65 5.48 -0.01
N PHE A 157 -6.53 5.55 -0.72
CA PHE A 157 -5.74 4.38 -1.10
C PHE A 157 -5.30 3.59 0.14
N ALA A 158 -4.76 4.25 1.16
CA ALA A 158 -4.32 3.62 2.39
C ALA A 158 -5.48 2.89 3.09
N TRP A 159 -6.63 3.53 3.22
CA TRP A 159 -7.81 2.93 3.84
C TRP A 159 -8.38 1.75 3.05
N MET A 160 -8.52 1.88 1.74
CA MET A 160 -9.01 0.79 0.87
C MET A 160 -8.08 -0.42 0.91
N ASN A 161 -6.77 -0.18 0.90
CA ASN A 161 -5.77 -1.24 1.01
C ASN A 161 -5.89 -2.03 2.32
N GLN A 162 -6.09 -1.35 3.44
CA GLN A 162 -6.28 -1.97 4.74
C GLN A 162 -7.60 -2.73 4.85
N THR A 163 -8.68 -2.17 4.30
CA THR A 163 -9.98 -2.82 4.25
C THR A 163 -9.90 -4.12 3.46
N LEU A 164 -9.22 -4.12 2.31
CA LEU A 164 -8.99 -5.32 1.53
C LEU A 164 -8.17 -6.37 2.30
N ALA A 165 -7.15 -5.92 3.04
CA ALA A 165 -6.36 -6.80 3.91
C ALA A 165 -7.22 -7.43 5.02
N ALA A 166 -8.09 -6.65 5.67
CA ALA A 166 -9.00 -7.16 6.68
C ALA A 166 -9.95 -8.23 6.11
N VAL A 167 -10.56 -7.96 4.97
CA VAL A 167 -11.43 -8.94 4.28
C VAL A 167 -10.66 -10.24 3.96
N THR A 168 -9.43 -10.11 3.46
CA THR A 168 -8.58 -11.26 3.14
C THR A 168 -8.24 -12.08 4.38
N LEU A 169 -7.95 -11.43 5.51
CA LEU A 169 -7.71 -12.12 6.78
C LEU A 169 -8.94 -12.89 7.25
N TRP A 170 -10.15 -12.33 7.11
CA TRP A 170 -11.38 -13.05 7.41
C TRP A 170 -11.60 -14.26 6.49
N MET A 171 -11.26 -14.16 5.22
CA MET A 171 -11.28 -15.31 4.31
C MET A 171 -10.28 -16.39 4.75
N ILE A 172 -9.09 -16.01 5.21
CA ILE A 172 -8.10 -16.94 5.77
C ILE A 172 -8.64 -17.62 7.03
N VAL A 173 -9.30 -16.88 7.93
CA VAL A 173 -9.95 -17.43 9.13
C VAL A 173 -10.98 -18.49 8.75
N ALA A 174 -11.86 -18.19 7.79
CA ALA A 174 -12.86 -19.14 7.30
C ALA A 174 -12.21 -20.39 6.69
N TYR A 175 -11.16 -20.22 5.90
CA TYR A 175 -10.39 -21.31 5.32
C TYR A 175 -9.74 -22.21 6.38
N LEU A 176 -9.06 -21.61 7.38
CA LEU A 176 -8.41 -22.35 8.47
C LEU A 176 -9.44 -23.14 9.28
N ARG A 177 -10.61 -22.54 9.55
CA ARG A 177 -11.72 -23.22 10.22
C ARG A 177 -12.21 -24.44 9.43
N HIS A 178 -12.39 -24.27 8.13
CA HIS A 178 -12.82 -25.35 7.24
C HIS A 178 -11.79 -26.50 7.20
N ARG A 179 -10.51 -26.18 7.29
CA ARG A 179 -9.40 -27.15 7.30
C ARG A 179 -9.10 -27.75 8.68
N GLY A 180 -9.83 -27.39 9.73
CA GLY A 180 -9.57 -27.86 11.10
C GLY A 180 -8.20 -27.44 11.65
N ARG A 181 -7.65 -26.31 11.15
CA ARG A 181 -6.36 -25.75 11.58
C ARG A 181 -6.56 -24.70 12.67
N ALA A 182 -5.47 -24.29 13.33
CA ALA A 182 -5.48 -23.28 14.37
C ALA A 182 -6.01 -21.93 13.84
N VAL A 183 -7.24 -21.62 14.16
CA VAL A 183 -7.97 -20.43 13.69
C VAL A 183 -7.37 -19.13 14.24
N TRP A 184 -6.81 -19.20 15.45
CA TRP A 184 -6.27 -18.04 16.16
C TRP A 184 -5.19 -17.27 15.40
N VAL A 185 -4.41 -17.98 14.57
CA VAL A 185 -3.34 -17.37 13.75
C VAL A 185 -3.89 -16.32 12.77
N GLY A 186 -5.06 -16.54 12.22
CA GLY A 186 -5.74 -15.61 11.34
C GLY A 186 -6.68 -14.64 12.08
N LEU A 187 -7.33 -15.12 13.15
CA LEU A 187 -8.35 -14.37 13.87
C LEU A 187 -7.82 -13.11 14.57
N ILE A 188 -6.68 -13.23 15.27
CA ILE A 188 -6.09 -12.10 15.98
C ILE A 188 -5.75 -10.95 15.02
N PRO A 189 -4.97 -11.16 13.93
CA PRO A 189 -4.71 -10.07 12.99
C PRO A 189 -5.97 -9.59 12.26
N ALA A 190 -6.96 -10.45 12.00
CA ALA A 190 -8.23 -10.04 11.40
C ALA A 190 -9.00 -9.07 12.29
N LEU A 191 -9.09 -9.35 13.60
CA LEU A 191 -9.75 -8.47 14.57
C LEU A 191 -9.02 -7.13 14.71
N VAL A 192 -7.69 -7.15 14.80
CA VAL A 192 -6.87 -5.94 14.90
C VAL A 192 -7.08 -5.07 13.66
N MET A 193 -7.01 -5.66 12.45
CA MET A 193 -7.19 -4.90 11.22
C MET A 193 -8.62 -4.38 11.05
N THR A 194 -9.62 -5.15 11.47
CA THR A 194 -11.02 -4.68 11.47
C THR A 194 -11.19 -3.48 12.41
N TYR A 195 -10.60 -3.54 13.60
CA TYR A 195 -10.63 -2.42 14.53
C TYR A 195 -9.95 -1.17 13.96
N VAL A 196 -8.76 -1.33 13.37
CA VAL A 196 -8.03 -0.21 12.73
C VAL A 196 -8.84 0.41 11.59
N CYS A 197 -9.42 -0.41 10.70
CA CYS A 197 -10.23 0.08 9.58
C CYS A 197 -11.52 0.79 10.06
N ALA A 198 -12.19 0.23 11.06
CA ALA A 198 -13.38 0.83 11.64
C ALA A 198 -13.06 2.15 12.35
N SER A 199 -12.01 2.18 13.17
CA SER A 199 -11.57 3.40 13.87
C SER A 199 -11.23 4.51 12.87
N TYR A 200 -10.60 4.19 11.75
CA TYR A 200 -10.30 5.19 10.73
C TYR A 200 -11.57 5.84 10.14
N ILE A 201 -12.63 5.06 9.94
CA ILE A 201 -13.92 5.60 9.45
C ILE A 201 -14.48 6.64 10.42
N PHE A 202 -14.40 6.38 11.73
CA PHE A 202 -14.97 7.27 12.75
C PHE A 202 -14.09 8.48 13.05
N VAL A 203 -12.77 8.35 12.96
CA VAL A 203 -11.82 9.41 13.33
C VAL A 203 -11.47 10.31 12.15
N SER A 204 -11.43 9.77 10.92
CA SER A 204 -10.95 10.54 9.77
C SER A 204 -11.96 11.62 9.36
N PRO A 205 -11.54 12.89 9.27
CA PRO A 205 -12.37 14.00 8.78
C PRO A 205 -12.79 13.81 7.31
N LEU A 206 -12.08 12.97 6.55
CA LEU A 206 -12.41 12.60 5.16
C LEU A 206 -13.59 11.61 5.07
N MET A 207 -13.97 10.98 6.20
CA MET A 207 -15.06 10.01 6.29
C MET A 207 -16.21 10.57 7.13
N LEU A 208 -16.41 10.05 8.34
CA LEU A 208 -17.50 10.49 9.21
C LEU A 208 -17.12 11.61 10.16
N GLY A 209 -15.83 11.74 10.55
CA GLY A 209 -15.32 12.80 11.42
C GLY A 209 -16.01 12.92 12.80
N CYS A 210 -16.81 11.92 13.16
CA CYS A 210 -17.72 12.01 14.32
C CYS A 210 -17.01 12.25 15.64
N LEU A 211 -15.77 11.74 15.80
CA LEU A 211 -15.04 11.89 17.07
C LEU A 211 -14.30 13.22 17.20
N LEU A 212 -13.99 13.89 16.09
CA LEU A 212 -13.37 15.22 16.13
C LEU A 212 -14.39 16.30 16.50
N TYR A 213 -15.63 16.15 16.07
CA TYR A 213 -16.70 17.08 16.40
C TYR A 213 -17.07 17.09 17.91
N THR A 214 -16.90 15.95 18.60
CA THR A 214 -17.15 15.88 20.04
C THR A 214 -16.01 16.47 20.88
N SER A 215 -14.79 16.54 20.35
CA SER A 215 -13.63 17.17 21.00
C SER A 215 -13.77 18.71 20.98
N ASP A 216 -14.13 19.28 19.83
CA ASP A 216 -14.29 20.74 19.69
C ASP A 216 -15.48 21.26 20.50
N ALA A 217 -16.55 20.46 20.65
CA ALA A 217 -17.71 20.82 21.49
C ALA A 217 -17.43 20.73 23.00
N ALA A 218 -16.40 20.01 23.42
CA ALA A 218 -15.99 19.92 24.83
C ALA A 218 -15.06 21.06 25.24
N ASP A 219 -14.37 21.70 24.28
CA ASP A 219 -13.50 22.86 24.53
C ASP A 219 -14.25 24.18 24.48
N GLU A 220 -15.50 24.22 24.01
CA GLU A 220 -16.40 25.41 24.01
C GLU A 220 -17.37 25.42 25.19
N ALA A 221 -17.37 24.44 26.09
CA ALA A 221 -18.24 24.38 27.28
C ALA A 221 -17.42 24.56 28.59
#